data_ba9781e0445cc3f075a7cee758608261
#
_entry.id   ba9781e0445cc3f075a7cee758608261
#
_cell.length_a   1.000
_cell.length_b   1.000
_cell.length_c   1.000
_cell.angle_alpha   90.00
_cell.angle_beta   90.00
_cell.angle_gamma   90.00
#
_symmetry.space_group_name_H-M   'P 1'
#
loop_
_entity.id
_entity.type
_entity.pdbx_description
1 polymer ?
#
loop_
_entity_poly.entity_id
_entity_poly.type
_entity_poly.pdbx_seq_one_letter_code
_entity_poly.pdbx_strand_id
1 'polypeptide(L)'
;ILANAKTISIGSTGFTKGVLNFINFTQTGSTAQSLLLTGSSQTVIGPATSFGGALTLSSPGVQLNGATFSGTTNITKTGTSNDDGRGGNTFHGISTIINNGTGYLKLGNNNPDVFNADVQFSTTSTGNFYVADNSAGNQFNGNTTFNNTGTGTDVRMMIAENTNATSTFNGDVTINNSGSID
;
A
#
# COMPACT_ATOMS: atom_id res chain seq x y z
N ILE A 1 12.81 -17.67 4.36
CA ILE A 1 11.51 -18.20 4.86
C ILE A 1 11.38 -17.83 6.33
N LEU A 2 10.28 -17.21 6.70
CA LEU A 2 9.89 -17.00 8.09
C LEU A 2 8.89 -18.09 8.50
N ALA A 3 9.28 -18.93 9.45
CA ALA A 3 8.45 -20.04 9.90
C ALA A 3 7.20 -19.57 10.66
N ASN A 4 6.23 -20.47 10.82
CA ASN A 4 5.03 -20.21 11.60
C ASN A 4 5.38 -19.83 13.06
N ALA A 5 4.55 -19.01 13.68
CA ALA A 5 4.70 -18.46 15.02
C ALA A 5 5.99 -17.63 15.24
N LYS A 6 6.60 -17.14 14.14
CA LYS A 6 7.75 -16.21 14.22
C LYS A 6 7.36 -14.83 13.74
N THR A 7 7.97 -13.82 14.36
CA THR A 7 7.78 -12.41 14.01
C THR A 7 9.07 -11.76 13.57
N ILE A 8 8.94 -10.74 12.71
CA ILE A 8 10.03 -9.84 12.39
C ILE A 8 10.06 -8.77 13.47
N SER A 9 11.21 -8.58 14.11
CA SER A 9 11.40 -7.51 15.11
C SER A 9 12.36 -6.46 14.58
N ILE A 10 11.97 -5.20 14.72
CA ILE A 10 12.86 -4.06 14.55
C ILE A 10 13.43 -3.72 15.93
N GLY A 11 14.75 -3.64 16.04
CA GLY A 11 15.43 -3.42 17.33
C GLY A 11 15.01 -2.13 18.04
N SER A 12 15.37 -1.98 19.30
CA SER A 12 14.95 -0.87 20.17
C SER A 12 15.36 0.52 19.67
N THR A 13 16.41 0.61 18.84
CA THR A 13 16.82 1.86 18.18
C THR A 13 15.99 2.17 16.93
N GLY A 14 15.12 1.24 16.52
CA GLY A 14 14.30 1.38 15.32
C GLY A 14 15.09 1.25 14.02
N PHE A 15 14.37 1.41 12.91
CA PHE A 15 14.94 1.50 11.57
C PHE A 15 14.65 2.91 11.03
N THR A 16 15.66 3.79 11.09
CA THR A 16 15.48 5.23 10.87
C THR A 16 16.09 5.77 9.59
N LYS A 17 16.90 4.98 8.90
CA LYS A 17 17.56 5.36 7.64
C LYS A 17 17.74 4.14 6.74
N GLY A 18 17.80 4.39 5.43
CA GLY A 18 18.05 3.35 4.43
C GLY A 18 16.79 2.59 4.03
N VAL A 19 16.98 1.48 3.33
CA VAL A 19 15.90 0.71 2.74
C VAL A 19 15.82 -0.68 3.35
N LEU A 20 14.64 -1.04 3.87
CA LEU A 20 14.31 -2.40 4.25
C LEU A 20 13.66 -3.10 3.07
N ASN A 21 14.37 -4.06 2.47
CA ASN A 21 13.88 -4.80 1.31
C ASN A 21 13.42 -6.20 1.70
N PHE A 22 12.20 -6.55 1.28
CA PHE A 22 11.69 -7.91 1.26
C PHE A 22 11.64 -8.37 -0.21
N ILE A 23 12.56 -9.23 -0.60
CA ILE A 23 12.63 -9.82 -1.96
C ILE A 23 12.82 -11.32 -1.79
N ASN A 24 12.02 -12.13 -2.49
CA ASN A 24 12.02 -13.59 -2.33
C ASN A 24 11.81 -14.03 -0.85
N PHE A 25 11.03 -13.24 -0.11
CA PHE A 25 10.72 -13.51 1.29
C PHE A 25 9.38 -14.25 1.38
N THR A 26 9.33 -15.31 2.17
CA THR A 26 8.11 -16.07 2.41
C THR A 26 7.88 -16.22 3.90
N GLN A 27 6.73 -15.76 4.37
CA GLN A 27 6.17 -16.15 5.65
C GLN A 27 5.17 -17.28 5.43
N THR A 28 5.44 -18.45 6.01
CA THR A 28 4.63 -19.65 5.79
C THR A 28 3.44 -19.79 6.74
N GLY A 29 3.39 -19.00 7.81
CA GLY A 29 2.33 -19.07 8.82
C GLY A 29 1.42 -17.86 8.83
N SER A 30 0.37 -17.93 9.63
CA SER A 30 -0.64 -16.88 9.79
C SER A 30 -0.31 -15.85 10.89
N THR A 31 0.88 -15.91 11.47
CA THR A 31 1.30 -14.97 12.54
C THR A 31 1.34 -13.54 12.01
N ALA A 32 0.68 -12.62 12.70
CA ALA A 32 0.69 -11.21 12.32
C ALA A 32 2.08 -10.59 12.43
N GLN A 33 2.42 -9.73 11.49
CA GLN A 33 3.65 -8.93 11.48
C GLN A 33 3.33 -7.46 11.70
N SER A 34 4.13 -6.78 12.50
CA SER A 34 4.00 -5.34 12.74
C SER A 34 5.36 -4.68 12.57
N LEU A 35 5.47 -3.81 11.59
CA LEU A 35 6.72 -3.15 11.21
C LEU A 35 6.55 -1.64 11.30
N LEU A 36 7.34 -1.00 12.15
CA LEU A 36 7.40 0.45 12.31
C LEU A 36 8.78 0.96 11.93
N LEU A 37 8.85 1.71 10.84
CA LEU A 37 10.03 2.42 10.41
C LEU A 37 9.81 3.93 10.56
N THR A 38 10.88 4.67 10.81
CA THR A 38 10.82 6.12 11.07
C THR A 38 11.95 6.86 10.35
N GLY A 39 12.03 8.18 10.54
CA GLY A 39 13.09 9.01 9.99
C GLY A 39 13.01 9.14 8.46
N SER A 40 14.09 8.82 7.76
CA SER A 40 14.18 8.83 6.29
C SER A 40 14.28 7.42 5.68
N SER A 41 13.70 6.43 6.35
CA SER A 41 13.72 5.04 5.88
C SER A 41 12.64 4.76 4.83
N GLN A 42 12.83 3.67 4.10
CA GLN A 42 11.87 3.16 3.12
C GLN A 42 11.69 1.66 3.30
N THR A 43 10.49 1.17 3.06
CA THR A 43 10.20 -0.26 2.92
C THR A 43 9.87 -0.57 1.47
N VAL A 44 10.57 -1.56 0.90
CA VAL A 44 10.26 -2.11 -0.40
C VAL A 44 9.83 -3.56 -0.22
N ILE A 45 8.60 -3.88 -0.64
CA ILE A 45 8.10 -5.25 -0.66
C ILE A 45 8.08 -5.68 -2.14
N GLY A 46 9.09 -6.45 -2.50
CA GLY A 46 9.42 -6.78 -3.89
C GLY A 46 8.86 -8.12 -4.36
N PRO A 47 9.26 -8.53 -5.56
CA PRO A 47 8.71 -9.71 -6.20
C PRO A 47 8.99 -11.00 -5.42
N ALA A 48 8.13 -12.00 -5.62
CA ALA A 48 8.18 -13.29 -4.95
C ALA A 48 8.19 -13.20 -3.41
N THR A 49 7.65 -12.10 -2.87
CA THR A 49 7.47 -11.94 -1.43
C THR A 49 6.04 -12.28 -1.04
N SER A 50 5.87 -13.07 0.01
CA SER A 50 4.55 -13.41 0.55
C SER A 50 4.49 -13.26 2.07
N PHE A 51 3.46 -12.58 2.54
CA PHE A 51 3.07 -12.54 3.95
C PHE A 51 1.84 -13.42 4.14
N GLY A 52 2.00 -14.54 4.86
CA GLY A 52 0.93 -15.51 5.11
C GLY A 52 -0.06 -15.04 6.18
N GLY A 53 0.39 -14.23 7.13
CA GLY A 53 -0.42 -13.62 8.19
C GLY A 53 -0.78 -12.16 7.90
N ALA A 54 -1.46 -11.54 8.86
CA ALA A 54 -1.75 -10.12 8.78
C ALA A 54 -0.45 -9.29 8.79
N LEU A 55 -0.42 -8.19 8.03
CA LEU A 55 0.68 -7.24 8.01
C LEU A 55 0.19 -5.85 8.42
N THR A 56 0.84 -5.27 9.43
CA THR A 56 0.75 -3.85 9.73
C THR A 56 2.11 -3.22 9.46
N LEU A 57 2.16 -2.27 8.53
CA LEU A 57 3.37 -1.55 8.14
C LEU A 57 3.14 -0.05 8.28
N SER A 58 4.01 0.63 9.02
CA SER A 58 4.14 2.09 8.99
C SER A 58 5.57 2.43 8.60
N SER A 59 5.76 3.20 7.52
CA SER A 59 7.07 3.55 6.98
C SER A 59 7.06 4.91 6.30
N PRO A 60 8.14 5.71 6.41
CA PRO A 60 8.26 6.97 5.68
C PRO A 60 8.16 6.81 4.16
N GLY A 61 8.78 5.77 3.60
CA GLY A 61 8.63 5.41 2.19
C GLY A 61 8.09 3.99 2.05
N VAL A 62 7.22 3.75 1.05
CA VAL A 62 6.62 2.44 0.79
C VAL A 62 6.56 2.17 -0.70
N GLN A 63 7.15 1.07 -1.15
CA GLN A 63 6.99 0.57 -2.51
C GLN A 63 6.52 -0.88 -2.49
N LEU A 64 5.45 -1.16 -3.24
CA LEU A 64 4.86 -2.49 -3.38
C LEU A 64 5.06 -2.98 -4.82
N ASN A 65 5.80 -4.07 -5.01
CA ASN A 65 6.35 -4.47 -6.29
C ASN A 65 6.21 -5.99 -6.52
N GLY A 66 5.00 -6.50 -6.67
CA GLY A 66 4.74 -7.91 -7.00
C GLY A 66 4.73 -8.85 -5.80
N ALA A 67 4.12 -8.42 -4.71
CA ALA A 67 4.00 -9.18 -3.48
C ALA A 67 2.60 -9.82 -3.30
N THR A 68 2.52 -10.84 -2.46
CA THR A 68 1.25 -11.48 -2.05
C THR A 68 1.01 -11.29 -0.57
N PHE A 69 -0.18 -10.81 -0.23
CA PHE A 69 -0.64 -10.58 1.14
C PHE A 69 -1.86 -11.47 1.40
N SER A 70 -1.69 -12.52 2.21
CA SER A 70 -2.77 -13.49 2.46
C SER A 70 -3.72 -13.06 3.57
N GLY A 71 -3.22 -12.37 4.58
CA GLY A 71 -4.01 -11.85 5.70
C GLY A 71 -4.45 -10.40 5.51
N THR A 72 -5.10 -9.86 6.53
CA THR A 72 -5.42 -8.42 6.60
C THR A 72 -4.17 -7.57 6.44
N THR A 73 -4.23 -6.54 5.62
CA THR A 73 -3.07 -5.70 5.32
C THR A 73 -3.36 -4.24 5.64
N ASN A 74 -2.59 -3.66 6.57
CA ASN A 74 -2.65 -2.26 6.94
C ASN A 74 -1.31 -1.59 6.63
N ILE A 75 -1.29 -0.69 5.66
CA ILE A 75 -0.08 0.01 5.24
C ILE A 75 -0.27 1.51 5.35
N THR A 76 0.65 2.17 6.05
CA THR A 76 0.67 3.62 6.17
C THR A 76 2.03 4.16 5.73
N LYS A 77 2.02 4.98 4.67
CA LYS A 77 3.15 5.81 4.27
C LYS A 77 3.10 7.13 5.06
N THR A 78 4.23 7.55 5.66
CA THR A 78 4.25 8.72 6.56
C THR A 78 5.23 9.82 6.15
N GLY A 79 6.10 9.59 5.17
CA GLY A 79 7.21 10.49 4.85
C GLY A 79 6.97 11.37 3.63
N THR A 80 8.04 12.10 3.28
CA THR A 80 8.05 13.11 2.22
C THR A 80 8.50 12.59 0.86
N SER A 81 9.03 11.36 0.78
CA SER A 81 9.46 10.77 -0.48
C SER A 81 8.29 10.46 -1.39
N ASN A 82 8.54 10.57 -2.68
CA ASN A 82 7.63 10.08 -3.70
C ASN A 82 7.88 8.59 -3.92
N ASP A 83 6.86 7.78 -3.81
CA ASP A 83 6.98 6.33 -3.85
C ASP A 83 6.24 5.74 -5.06
N ASP A 84 7.03 5.27 -6.03
CA ASP A 84 6.55 4.64 -7.26
C ASP A 84 6.49 3.10 -7.11
N GLY A 85 5.44 2.60 -6.48
CA GLY A 85 5.17 1.16 -6.44
C GLY A 85 4.84 0.64 -7.84
N ARG A 86 5.54 -0.42 -8.27
CA ARG A 86 5.35 -0.98 -9.62
C ARG A 86 4.04 -1.73 -9.81
N GLY A 87 3.37 -2.10 -8.73
CA GLY A 87 2.19 -2.94 -8.77
C GLY A 87 2.49 -4.42 -8.98
N GLY A 88 1.51 -5.18 -9.46
CA GLY A 88 1.59 -6.64 -9.56
C GLY A 88 1.34 -7.34 -8.22
N ASN A 89 0.74 -6.64 -7.27
CA ASN A 89 0.48 -7.18 -5.95
C ASN A 89 -0.87 -7.90 -5.90
N THR A 90 -0.97 -8.91 -5.02
CA THR A 90 -2.23 -9.60 -4.75
C THR A 90 -2.55 -9.53 -3.26
N PHE A 91 -3.70 -8.95 -2.95
CA PHE A 91 -4.23 -8.83 -1.60
C PHE A 91 -5.43 -9.77 -1.45
N HIS A 92 -5.28 -10.82 -0.64
CA HIS A 92 -6.37 -11.77 -0.39
C HIS A 92 -7.26 -11.36 0.78
N GLY A 93 -6.71 -10.69 1.78
CA GLY A 93 -7.44 -10.21 2.95
C GLY A 93 -7.88 -8.74 2.80
N ILE A 94 -8.75 -8.29 3.71
CA ILE A 94 -9.17 -6.90 3.81
C ILE A 94 -7.93 -6.01 3.90
N SER A 95 -7.93 -4.92 3.14
CA SER A 95 -6.77 -4.05 3.03
C SER A 95 -7.11 -2.60 3.33
N THR A 96 -6.23 -1.94 4.09
CA THR A 96 -6.28 -0.50 4.32
C THR A 96 -4.92 0.09 3.94
N ILE A 97 -4.91 1.00 2.97
CA ILE A 97 -3.67 1.64 2.50
C ILE A 97 -3.83 3.15 2.61
N ILE A 98 -2.93 3.76 3.38
CA ILE A 98 -3.03 5.17 3.76
C ILE A 98 -1.77 5.91 3.29
N ASN A 99 -1.94 7.00 2.56
CA ASN A 99 -0.92 8.02 2.40
C ASN A 99 -1.13 9.14 3.42
N ASN A 100 -0.38 9.11 4.51
CA ASN A 100 -0.31 10.16 5.53
C ASN A 100 0.97 10.98 5.41
N GLY A 101 1.68 10.87 4.31
CA GLY A 101 2.90 11.61 4.01
C GLY A 101 2.64 12.79 3.09
N THR A 102 3.65 13.64 2.90
CA THR A 102 3.59 14.77 1.96
C THR A 102 4.05 14.42 0.54
N GLY A 103 4.79 13.32 0.38
CA GLY A 103 5.08 12.76 -0.94
C GLY A 103 3.96 11.85 -1.44
N TYR A 104 3.89 11.63 -2.73
CA TYR A 104 2.86 10.76 -3.29
C TYR A 104 3.11 9.26 -3.00
N LEU A 105 2.05 8.48 -3.10
CA LEU A 105 2.08 7.02 -3.13
C LEU A 105 1.40 6.53 -4.41
N LYS A 106 2.08 5.66 -5.17
CA LYS A 106 1.54 5.01 -6.37
C LYS A 106 1.37 3.51 -6.17
N LEU A 107 0.24 3.00 -6.66
CA LEU A 107 -0.08 1.57 -6.78
C LEU A 107 -0.47 1.27 -8.22
N GLY A 108 -0.25 0.04 -8.69
CA GLY A 108 -0.64 -0.38 -10.04
C GLY A 108 0.02 0.45 -11.15
N ASN A 109 1.28 0.87 -10.97
CA ASN A 109 1.93 1.78 -11.91
C ASN A 109 2.42 1.07 -13.20
N ASN A 110 2.98 -0.14 -13.09
CA ASN A 110 3.50 -0.90 -14.25
C ASN A 110 2.77 -2.22 -14.46
N ASN A 111 2.28 -2.81 -13.38
CA ASN A 111 1.59 -4.09 -13.37
C ASN A 111 0.29 -3.95 -12.56
N PRO A 112 -0.79 -4.65 -12.96
CA PRO A 112 -2.06 -4.52 -12.27
C PRO A 112 -2.01 -5.10 -10.86
N ASP A 113 -2.65 -4.43 -9.94
CA ASP A 113 -2.90 -4.93 -8.59
C ASP A 113 -4.26 -5.65 -8.53
N VAL A 114 -4.35 -6.67 -7.67
CA VAL A 114 -5.56 -7.44 -7.43
C VAL A 114 -5.93 -7.39 -5.95
N PHE A 115 -7.12 -6.90 -5.65
CA PHE A 115 -7.71 -6.88 -4.31
C PHE A 115 -8.89 -7.85 -4.27
N ASN A 116 -8.74 -8.98 -3.59
CA ASN A 116 -9.73 -10.05 -3.54
C ASN A 116 -10.79 -9.88 -2.45
N ALA A 117 -10.57 -8.96 -1.51
CA ALA A 117 -11.49 -8.60 -0.44
C ALA A 117 -11.69 -7.08 -0.41
N ASP A 118 -12.46 -6.59 0.55
CA ASP A 118 -12.71 -5.16 0.70
C ASP A 118 -11.40 -4.37 0.87
N VAL A 119 -11.35 -3.20 0.23
CA VAL A 119 -10.18 -2.32 0.34
C VAL A 119 -10.59 -0.88 0.59
N GLN A 120 -9.81 -0.23 1.46
CA GLN A 120 -9.90 1.20 1.69
C GLN A 120 -8.58 1.88 1.34
N PHE A 121 -8.66 2.91 0.50
CA PHE A 121 -7.57 3.82 0.21
C PHE A 121 -7.85 5.17 0.87
N SER A 122 -6.83 5.75 1.51
CA SER A 122 -7.01 7.04 2.18
C SER A 122 -5.81 7.95 1.93
N THR A 123 -6.06 9.23 1.67
CA THR A 123 -5.06 10.28 1.83
C THR A 123 -5.48 11.22 2.94
N THR A 124 -4.57 11.49 3.89
CA THR A 124 -4.88 12.18 5.14
C THR A 124 -3.96 13.39 5.40
N SER A 125 -3.01 13.64 4.49
CA SER A 125 -2.03 14.73 4.56
C SER A 125 -2.04 15.50 3.24
N THR A 126 -0.89 16.01 2.79
CA THR A 126 -0.75 16.80 1.56
C THR A 126 -0.27 16.00 0.35
N GLY A 127 0.08 14.75 0.53
CA GLY A 127 0.57 13.88 -0.55
C GLY A 127 -0.55 13.25 -1.38
N ASN A 128 -0.36 13.21 -2.68
CA ASN A 128 -1.29 12.58 -3.61
C ASN A 128 -1.29 11.05 -3.48
N PHE A 129 -2.42 10.42 -3.82
CA PHE A 129 -2.52 8.98 -3.87
C PHE A 129 -2.99 8.55 -5.27
N TYR A 130 -2.16 7.79 -5.96
CA TYR A 130 -2.47 7.22 -7.26
C TYR A 130 -2.81 5.75 -7.10
N VAL A 131 -4.07 5.40 -7.33
CA VAL A 131 -4.56 4.02 -7.28
C VAL A 131 -4.73 3.51 -8.71
N ALA A 132 -4.12 2.37 -9.04
CA ALA A 132 -4.12 1.81 -10.38
C ALA A 132 -3.58 2.79 -11.44
N ASP A 133 -2.41 3.40 -11.17
CA ASP A 133 -1.90 4.59 -11.85
C ASP A 133 -1.74 4.40 -13.37
N ASN A 134 -1.02 3.38 -13.82
CA ASN A 134 -0.62 3.24 -15.23
C ASN A 134 -0.62 1.78 -15.73
N SER A 135 -1.41 0.90 -15.15
CA SER A 135 -1.52 -0.48 -15.59
C SER A 135 -2.93 -0.85 -15.99
N ALA A 136 -3.06 -1.66 -17.03
CA ALA A 136 -4.32 -2.24 -17.44
C ALA A 136 -4.64 -3.49 -16.62
N GLY A 137 -5.92 -3.67 -16.25
CA GLY A 137 -6.41 -4.90 -15.64
C GLY A 137 -6.34 -4.95 -14.12
N ASN A 138 -6.27 -3.79 -13.45
CA ASN A 138 -6.43 -3.77 -11.99
C ASN A 138 -7.82 -4.29 -11.59
N GLN A 139 -7.89 -5.09 -10.51
CA GLN A 139 -9.13 -5.74 -10.07
C GLN A 139 -9.42 -5.45 -8.60
N PHE A 140 -10.64 -5.02 -8.35
CA PHE A 140 -11.20 -4.76 -7.03
C PHE A 140 -12.42 -5.67 -6.84
N ASN A 141 -12.21 -6.86 -6.26
CA ASN A 141 -13.22 -7.90 -6.19
C ASN A 141 -14.16 -7.75 -4.99
N GLY A 142 -13.73 -7.06 -3.92
CA GLY A 142 -14.56 -6.64 -2.80
C GLY A 142 -15.03 -5.20 -2.94
N ASN A 143 -15.69 -4.68 -1.89
CA ASN A 143 -16.08 -3.28 -1.82
C ASN A 143 -14.85 -2.37 -1.75
N THR A 144 -14.90 -1.25 -2.45
CA THR A 144 -13.78 -0.31 -2.51
C THR A 144 -14.20 1.04 -1.96
N THR A 145 -13.44 1.55 -0.98
CA THR A 145 -13.67 2.86 -0.40
C THR A 145 -12.48 3.77 -0.66
N PHE A 146 -12.75 4.95 -1.20
CA PHE A 146 -11.78 6.03 -1.40
C PHE A 146 -12.08 7.16 -0.44
N ASN A 147 -11.13 7.50 0.45
CA ASN A 147 -11.27 8.57 1.43
C ASN A 147 -10.20 9.65 1.20
N ASN A 148 -10.62 10.84 0.79
CA ASN A 148 -9.75 12.00 0.78
C ASN A 148 -10.12 12.91 1.96
N THR A 149 -9.25 12.98 2.94
CA THR A 149 -9.32 13.91 4.08
C THR A 149 -8.09 14.80 4.16
N GLY A 150 -7.31 14.86 3.07
CA GLY A 150 -6.08 15.61 2.98
C GLY A 150 -6.30 17.12 3.16
N THR A 151 -5.30 17.81 3.69
CA THR A 151 -5.39 19.22 4.12
C THR A 151 -4.65 20.20 3.22
N GLY A 152 -4.02 19.72 2.16
CA GLY A 152 -3.31 20.54 1.17
C GLY A 152 -4.27 21.17 0.14
N THR A 153 -3.79 22.18 -0.58
CA THR A 153 -4.56 22.88 -1.62
C THR A 153 -4.74 22.08 -2.91
N ASP A 154 -3.96 21.02 -3.12
CA ASP A 154 -4.05 20.17 -4.34
C ASP A 154 -3.83 18.70 -3.96
N VAL A 155 -4.61 18.20 -3.00
CA VAL A 155 -4.52 16.79 -2.60
C VAL A 155 -5.47 15.96 -3.44
N ARG A 156 -4.90 15.10 -4.26
CA ARG A 156 -5.64 14.27 -5.21
C ARG A 156 -5.58 12.80 -4.82
N MET A 157 -6.73 12.17 -4.94
CA MET A 157 -6.83 10.73 -5.06
C MET A 157 -7.20 10.40 -6.51
N MET A 158 -6.25 9.83 -7.25
CA MET A 158 -6.40 9.57 -8.68
C MET A 158 -6.57 8.08 -8.91
N ILE A 159 -7.58 7.73 -9.71
CA ILE A 159 -7.91 6.35 -10.03
C ILE A 159 -7.73 6.18 -11.53
N ALA A 160 -6.82 5.30 -11.95
CA ALA A 160 -6.52 5.03 -13.35
C ALA A 160 -6.19 6.31 -14.14
N GLU A 161 -5.23 7.11 -13.64
CA GLU A 161 -4.91 8.44 -14.19
C GLU A 161 -4.41 8.39 -15.64
N ASN A 162 -3.62 7.38 -15.98
CA ASN A 162 -3.01 7.30 -17.30
C ASN A 162 -3.96 6.63 -18.32
N THR A 163 -3.80 7.02 -19.58
CA THR A 163 -4.68 6.57 -20.70
C THR A 163 -4.71 5.07 -20.92
N ASN A 164 -3.69 4.33 -20.46
CA ASN A 164 -3.62 2.87 -20.56
C ASN A 164 -4.12 2.16 -19.29
N ALA A 165 -4.41 2.91 -18.25
CA ALA A 165 -4.88 2.31 -17.00
C ALA A 165 -6.34 1.87 -17.13
N THR A 166 -6.62 0.65 -16.71
CA THR A 166 -7.99 0.14 -16.58
C THR A 166 -8.18 -0.54 -15.24
N SER A 167 -9.38 -0.40 -14.70
CA SER A 167 -9.76 -0.97 -13.41
C SER A 167 -11.15 -1.57 -13.49
N THR A 168 -11.33 -2.76 -12.92
CA THR A 168 -12.62 -3.41 -12.78
C THR A 168 -13.02 -3.43 -11.31
N PHE A 169 -14.18 -2.88 -11.00
CA PHE A 169 -14.78 -2.93 -9.67
C PHE A 169 -15.94 -3.92 -9.68
N ASN A 170 -15.82 -5.01 -8.90
CA ASN A 170 -16.84 -6.05 -8.81
C ASN A 170 -17.74 -5.89 -7.58
N GLY A 171 -17.33 -5.08 -6.59
CA GLY A 171 -18.11 -4.68 -5.43
C GLY A 171 -18.57 -3.23 -5.50
N ASP A 172 -19.19 -2.76 -4.43
CA ASP A 172 -19.63 -1.37 -4.31
C ASP A 172 -18.45 -0.41 -4.21
N VAL A 173 -18.59 0.77 -4.81
CA VAL A 173 -17.60 1.85 -4.73
C VAL A 173 -18.14 3.01 -3.92
N THR A 174 -17.44 3.37 -2.85
CA THR A 174 -17.75 4.52 -2.02
C THR A 174 -16.64 5.57 -2.14
N ILE A 175 -16.99 6.82 -2.40
CA ILE A 175 -16.05 7.94 -2.48
C ILE A 175 -16.44 8.98 -1.45
N ASN A 176 -15.55 9.23 -0.50
CA ASN A 176 -15.69 10.26 0.51
C ASN A 176 -14.62 11.33 0.29
N ASN A 177 -15.03 12.58 0.15
CA ASN A 177 -14.11 13.71 0.05
C ASN A 177 -14.53 14.78 1.04
N SER A 178 -13.76 14.95 2.10
CA SER A 178 -13.86 16.04 3.07
C SER A 178 -12.58 16.87 3.15
N GLY A 179 -11.61 16.56 2.27
CA GLY A 179 -10.39 17.31 2.11
C GLY A 179 -10.59 18.62 1.32
N SER A 180 -9.49 19.34 1.09
CA SER A 180 -9.48 20.52 0.20
C SER A 180 -9.89 20.11 -1.20
N ILE A 181 -10.77 20.88 -1.81
CA ILE A 181 -11.13 20.79 -3.22
C ILE A 181 -10.63 22.08 -3.88
N ASP A 182 -9.84 21.95 -4.93
CA ASP A 182 -9.54 23.06 -5.83
C ASP A 182 -10.61 23.19 -6.92
#